data_56289e9af841c1ca4f8a41fe815ab2b3
#
_entry.id   56289e9af841c1ca4f8a41fe815ab2b3
#
_cell.length_a   1.000
_cell.length_b   1.000
_cell.length_c   1.000
_cell.angle_alpha   90.00
_cell.angle_beta   90.00
_cell.angle_gamma   90.00
#
_symmetry.space_group_name_H-M   'P 1'
#
loop_
_entity.id
_entity.type
_entity.pdbx_description
1 polymer ?
#
loop_
_entity_poly.entity_id
_entity_poly.type
_entity_poly.pdbx_seq_one_letter_code
_entity_poly.pdbx_strand_id
1 'polypeptide(L)'
;ASSQASANGFFEDADLLLENRNVAFYQNALNTEPGTQNYQSEWGQAAMLTFTSGYTQGLIGFGVDAFANGAVRLNSGAGTGGSPVLPANGSRCDAVTGSCIGQESYGLAGGAVKARISETEIKAGDLRPNSPVFGTWDGYLMPQHANGGMFSSNEIENLALQGGHFTSGTADNSTNRDGNLGTTYGVTRVDSADYLGGDYTFSDSLTFGLHAAKYEDVWNQYYADLYHFWGLSDDTSLLTSLAWYKTADTGDADAGDIDTNAYSAALALTHGAHTVTFAHQKVNGD
;
A
#
# COMPACT_ATOMS: atom_id res chain seq x y z
N ALA A 1 -17.36 -13.72 -27.08
CA ALA A 1 -18.07 -12.43 -27.10
C ALA A 1 -17.98 -11.87 -25.70
N SER A 2 -17.05 -10.95 -25.46
CA SER A 2 -16.93 -10.22 -24.19
C SER A 2 -18.23 -9.45 -23.96
N SER A 3 -18.97 -9.79 -22.91
CA SER A 3 -20.05 -8.95 -22.41
C SER A 3 -19.42 -7.69 -21.83
N GLN A 4 -19.45 -6.60 -22.59
CA GLN A 4 -19.22 -5.29 -22.00
C GLN A 4 -20.20 -5.14 -20.85
N ALA A 5 -19.71 -5.03 -19.62
CA ALA A 5 -20.52 -4.53 -18.53
C ALA A 5 -20.96 -3.12 -18.95
N SER A 6 -22.22 -2.95 -19.34
CA SER A 6 -22.76 -1.63 -19.70
C SER A 6 -22.72 -0.78 -18.44
N ALA A 7 -21.82 0.21 -18.40
CA ALA A 7 -21.85 1.23 -17.38
C ALA A 7 -23.24 1.90 -17.44
N ASN A 8 -23.98 1.89 -16.34
CA ASN A 8 -25.28 2.55 -16.26
C ASN A 8 -25.12 4.08 -16.33
N GLY A 9 -23.98 4.60 -15.88
CA GLY A 9 -23.63 6.00 -16.03
C GLY A 9 -22.69 6.53 -14.95
N PHE A 10 -22.27 7.75 -15.12
CA PHE A 10 -21.29 8.42 -14.23
C PHE A 10 -21.80 8.52 -12.77
N PHE A 11 -23.10 8.83 -12.59
CA PHE A 11 -23.71 8.97 -11.26
C PHE A 11 -24.43 7.70 -10.80
N GLU A 12 -24.99 6.93 -11.71
CA GLU A 12 -25.77 5.72 -11.42
C GLU A 12 -24.91 4.61 -10.84
N ASP A 13 -23.65 4.53 -11.29
CA ASP A 13 -22.65 3.56 -10.79
C ASP A 13 -21.70 4.22 -9.78
N ALA A 14 -22.00 5.42 -9.27
CA ALA A 14 -21.16 6.07 -8.30
C ALA A 14 -21.34 5.48 -6.90
N ASP A 15 -20.23 5.40 -6.16
CA ASP A 15 -20.17 4.97 -4.76
C ASP A 15 -19.66 6.09 -3.86
N LEU A 16 -20.22 6.17 -2.64
CA LEU A 16 -19.80 7.10 -1.61
C LEU A 16 -19.58 6.34 -0.30
N LEU A 17 -18.32 6.19 0.08
CA LEU A 17 -17.90 5.48 1.29
C LEU A 17 -17.52 6.49 2.36
N LEU A 18 -18.09 6.34 3.57
CA LEU A 18 -17.65 7.03 4.77
C LEU A 18 -17.04 6.01 5.73
N GLU A 19 -15.76 6.13 5.97
CA GLU A 19 -15.04 5.34 6.97
C GLU A 19 -14.77 6.17 8.21
N ASN A 20 -14.84 5.52 9.37
CA ASN A 20 -14.49 6.10 10.65
C ASN A 20 -13.42 5.22 11.30
N ARG A 21 -12.28 5.80 11.67
CA ARG A 21 -11.13 5.05 12.20
C ARG A 21 -10.66 5.64 13.51
N ASN A 22 -10.49 4.78 14.51
CA ASN A 22 -9.99 5.14 15.83
C ASN A 22 -8.71 4.34 16.10
N VAL A 23 -7.59 5.02 16.33
CA VAL A 23 -6.29 4.39 16.55
C VAL A 23 -5.64 4.92 17.82
N ALA A 24 -5.38 4.03 18.77
CA ALA A 24 -4.53 4.28 19.92
C ALA A 24 -3.21 3.52 19.74
N PHE A 25 -2.10 4.25 19.80
CA PHE A 25 -0.76 3.71 19.68
C PHE A 25 -0.03 3.84 21.00
N TYR A 26 0.57 2.75 21.46
CA TYR A 26 1.48 2.75 22.60
C TYR A 26 2.67 1.86 22.29
N GLN A 27 3.87 2.40 22.43
CA GLN A 27 5.12 1.67 22.29
C GLN A 27 6.07 2.04 23.42
N ASN A 28 6.64 1.04 24.07
CA ASN A 28 7.67 1.20 25.10
C ASN A 28 9.01 0.72 24.54
N ALA A 29 10.02 1.58 24.58
CA ALA A 29 11.39 1.25 24.20
C ALA A 29 12.17 0.86 25.44
N LEU A 30 12.74 -0.36 25.42
CA LEU A 30 13.55 -0.88 26.52
C LEU A 30 15.03 -0.49 26.31
N ASN A 31 15.74 -0.28 27.42
CA ASN A 31 17.18 0.02 27.43
C ASN A 31 17.58 1.27 26.64
N THR A 32 16.76 2.33 26.73
CA THR A 32 17.10 3.63 26.14
C THR A 32 18.15 4.36 27.01
N GLU A 33 19.03 5.13 26.34
CA GLU A 33 19.98 6.01 27.03
C GLU A 33 19.25 7.13 27.80
N PRO A 34 19.81 7.58 28.94
CA PRO A 34 19.26 8.70 29.67
C PRO A 34 19.06 9.95 28.80
N GLY A 35 17.87 10.55 28.86
CA GLY A 35 17.52 11.70 28.05
C GLY A 35 16.92 11.39 26.68
N THR A 36 16.80 10.11 26.34
CA THR A 36 16.05 9.69 25.13
C THR A 36 14.61 9.35 25.47
N GLN A 37 13.74 9.48 24.50
CA GLN A 37 12.34 9.08 24.64
C GLN A 37 12.25 7.55 24.82
N ASN A 38 11.62 7.10 25.90
CA ASN A 38 11.50 5.70 26.23
C ASN A 38 10.12 5.10 25.93
N TYR A 39 9.12 5.93 25.62
CA TYR A 39 7.82 5.46 25.18
C TYR A 39 7.12 6.47 24.26
N GLN A 40 6.19 5.98 23.46
CA GLN A 40 5.27 6.78 22.64
C GLN A 40 3.83 6.44 23.03
N SER A 41 2.99 7.46 23.10
CA SER A 41 1.56 7.27 23.41
C SER A 41 0.76 8.36 22.69
N GLU A 42 0.03 7.96 21.67
CA GLU A 42 -0.84 8.84 20.90
C GLU A 42 -2.17 8.16 20.58
N TRP A 43 -3.22 8.95 20.54
CA TRP A 43 -4.57 8.50 20.24
C TRP A 43 -5.27 9.50 19.33
N GLY A 44 -5.81 9.02 18.25
CA GLY A 44 -6.48 9.83 17.25
C GLY A 44 -7.75 9.20 16.71
N GLN A 45 -8.57 10.04 16.10
CA GLN A 45 -9.81 9.71 15.42
C GLN A 45 -9.80 10.30 14.03
N ALA A 46 -10.17 9.52 13.01
CA ALA A 46 -10.30 10.00 11.64
C ALA A 46 -11.69 9.71 11.07
N ALA A 47 -12.11 10.57 10.15
CA ALA A 47 -13.23 10.35 9.25
C ALA A 47 -12.71 10.52 7.81
N MET A 48 -13.03 9.57 6.94
CA MET A 48 -12.58 9.54 5.55
C MET A 48 -13.77 9.37 4.64
N LEU A 49 -13.94 10.30 3.72
CA LEU A 49 -14.98 10.27 2.71
C LEU A 49 -14.35 9.99 1.36
N THR A 50 -14.77 8.92 0.69
CA THR A 50 -14.33 8.56 -0.66
C THR A 50 -15.51 8.53 -1.60
N PHE A 51 -15.40 9.25 -2.70
CA PHE A 51 -16.32 9.23 -3.82
C PHE A 51 -15.66 8.57 -5.02
N THR A 52 -16.30 7.56 -5.57
CA THR A 52 -15.88 6.88 -6.80
C THR A 52 -16.99 7.00 -7.82
N SER A 53 -16.79 7.76 -8.91
CA SER A 53 -17.81 7.87 -9.97
C SER A 53 -17.91 6.56 -10.77
N GLY A 54 -19.03 6.33 -11.41
CA GLY A 54 -19.11 5.45 -12.57
C GLY A 54 -18.34 6.03 -13.76
N TYR A 55 -18.62 5.49 -14.96
CA TYR A 55 -18.02 5.94 -16.20
C TYR A 55 -19.06 6.58 -17.13
N THR A 56 -18.66 7.59 -17.90
CA THR A 56 -19.49 8.08 -19.00
C THR A 56 -19.73 6.98 -20.02
N GLN A 57 -20.85 7.05 -20.73
CA GLN A 57 -21.16 6.13 -21.82
C GLN A 57 -20.29 6.43 -23.05
N GLY A 58 -19.97 5.39 -23.82
CA GLY A 58 -19.18 5.49 -25.05
C GLY A 58 -18.13 4.39 -25.16
N LEU A 59 -17.35 4.40 -26.25
CA LEU A 59 -16.25 3.46 -26.45
C LEU A 59 -15.15 3.66 -25.39
N ILE A 60 -14.92 4.90 -24.98
CA ILE A 60 -14.06 5.27 -23.88
C ILE A 60 -14.95 5.90 -22.81
N GLY A 61 -15.00 5.29 -21.64
CA GLY A 61 -15.67 5.83 -20.46
C GLY A 61 -14.70 6.68 -19.65
N PHE A 62 -15.16 7.84 -19.16
CA PHE A 62 -14.41 8.71 -18.27
C PHE A 62 -15.08 8.79 -16.90
N GLY A 63 -14.26 8.88 -15.86
CA GLY A 63 -14.74 9.02 -14.49
C GLY A 63 -13.75 9.78 -13.61
N VAL A 64 -14.13 9.98 -12.35
CA VAL A 64 -13.29 10.62 -11.34
C VAL A 64 -13.43 9.89 -10.01
N ASP A 65 -12.34 9.85 -9.26
CA ASP A 65 -12.31 9.42 -7.86
C ASP A 65 -11.89 10.64 -7.04
N ALA A 66 -12.51 10.85 -5.87
CA ALA A 66 -12.18 11.95 -4.98
C ALA A 66 -12.24 11.48 -3.53
N PHE A 67 -11.43 12.09 -2.67
CA PHE A 67 -11.47 11.81 -1.24
C PHE A 67 -11.30 13.07 -0.40
N ALA A 68 -11.82 13.04 0.82
CA ALA A 68 -11.60 14.05 1.85
C ALA A 68 -11.45 13.34 3.21
N ASN A 69 -10.23 13.37 3.75
CA ASN A 69 -9.86 12.74 5.00
C ASN A 69 -9.56 13.81 6.05
N GLY A 70 -10.05 13.61 7.26
CA GLY A 70 -9.77 14.47 8.39
C GLY A 70 -9.53 13.66 9.65
N ALA A 71 -8.55 14.07 10.47
CA ALA A 71 -8.22 13.45 11.74
C ALA A 71 -8.08 14.48 12.85
N VAL A 72 -8.43 14.07 14.07
CA VAL A 72 -8.29 14.85 15.30
C VAL A 72 -7.54 14.04 16.34
N ARG A 73 -6.69 14.74 17.09
CA ARG A 73 -6.00 14.19 18.25
C ARG A 73 -6.97 14.03 19.41
N LEU A 74 -7.03 12.85 19.99
CA LEU A 74 -7.71 12.58 21.25
C LEU A 74 -6.76 12.62 22.43
N ASN A 75 -5.52 12.13 22.26
CA ASN A 75 -4.45 12.21 23.24
C ASN A 75 -3.06 12.24 22.57
N SER A 76 -2.16 13.03 23.11
CA SER A 76 -0.71 13.05 22.82
C SER A 76 -0.04 13.99 23.84
N GLY A 77 1.28 13.88 24.03
CA GLY A 77 2.06 14.73 24.91
C GLY A 77 3.43 15.09 24.34
N ALA A 78 4.00 16.23 24.74
CA ALA A 78 5.41 16.51 24.55
C ALA A 78 6.24 15.48 25.34
N GLY A 79 7.23 14.86 24.68
CA GLY A 79 7.98 13.74 25.25
C GLY A 79 7.34 12.37 25.07
N THR A 80 6.12 12.28 24.56
CA THR A 80 5.42 11.01 24.30
C THR A 80 4.82 10.90 22.90
N GLY A 81 4.95 11.95 22.10
CA GLY A 81 4.54 11.97 20.71
C GLY A 81 5.57 11.35 19.75
N GLY A 82 5.38 11.59 18.45
CA GLY A 82 6.27 11.09 17.42
C GLY A 82 5.95 9.66 16.98
N SER A 83 4.77 9.16 17.28
CA SER A 83 4.24 7.93 16.69
C SER A 83 3.80 8.17 15.24
N PRO A 84 3.57 7.11 14.45
CA PRO A 84 3.04 7.26 13.10
C PRO A 84 1.55 7.68 13.05
N VAL A 85 0.88 7.86 14.19
CA VAL A 85 -0.57 8.17 14.24
C VAL A 85 -0.86 9.63 13.92
N LEU A 86 -0.06 10.57 14.46
CA LEU A 86 -0.29 12.01 14.34
C LEU A 86 0.94 12.73 13.80
N PRO A 87 0.78 13.74 12.92
CA PRO A 87 1.87 14.62 12.54
C PRO A 87 2.43 15.36 13.79
N ALA A 88 3.74 15.51 13.87
CA ALA A 88 4.36 16.23 14.96
C ALA A 88 4.05 17.74 14.90
N ASN A 89 3.71 18.35 16.04
CA ASN A 89 3.61 19.79 16.17
C ASN A 89 4.96 20.36 16.67
N GLY A 90 5.81 20.79 15.75
CA GLY A 90 7.15 21.27 16.02
C GLY A 90 7.25 22.50 16.96
N SER A 91 6.13 23.15 17.30
CA SER A 91 6.10 24.28 18.25
C SER A 91 5.99 23.83 19.71
N ARG A 92 5.72 22.57 19.98
CA ARG A 92 5.46 22.03 21.33
C ARG A 92 6.19 20.70 21.53
N CYS A 93 7.50 20.81 21.76
CA CYS A 93 8.37 19.67 21.95
C CYS A 93 8.93 19.65 23.38
N ASP A 94 9.24 18.46 23.86
CA ASP A 94 9.96 18.27 25.12
C ASP A 94 11.43 18.70 24.94
N ALA A 95 11.95 19.48 25.89
CA ALA A 95 13.29 20.07 25.79
C ALA A 95 14.41 19.03 25.94
N VAL A 96 14.14 17.86 26.55
CA VAL A 96 15.14 16.83 26.83
C VAL A 96 15.17 15.81 25.71
N THR A 97 14.01 15.27 25.34
CA THR A 97 13.89 14.20 24.35
C THR A 97 13.76 14.70 22.93
N GLY A 98 13.41 15.97 22.73
CA GLY A 98 13.10 16.54 21.41
C GLY A 98 11.76 16.08 20.82
N SER A 99 11.05 15.16 21.50
CA SER A 99 9.78 14.63 21.03
C SER A 99 8.67 15.65 21.10
N CYS A 100 7.91 15.79 20.03
CA CYS A 100 6.86 16.78 19.90
C CYS A 100 5.46 16.18 20.06
N ILE A 101 4.56 16.95 20.68
CA ILE A 101 3.14 16.58 20.75
C ILE A 101 2.56 16.44 19.33
N GLY A 102 1.66 15.51 19.11
CA GLY A 102 0.92 15.41 17.84
C GLY A 102 0.07 16.65 17.57
N GLN A 103 -0.15 16.97 16.30
CA GLN A 103 -1.05 18.07 15.90
C GLN A 103 -2.49 17.84 16.40
N GLU A 104 -3.23 18.94 16.67
CA GLU A 104 -4.61 18.86 17.14
C GLU A 104 -5.56 18.30 16.09
N SER A 105 -5.31 18.65 14.84
CA SER A 105 -6.04 18.14 13.68
C SER A 105 -5.20 18.25 12.43
N TYR A 106 -5.46 17.37 11.47
CA TYR A 106 -4.89 17.44 10.14
C TYR A 106 -5.85 16.80 9.13
N GLY A 107 -5.67 17.06 7.86
CA GLY A 107 -6.53 16.50 6.83
C GLY A 107 -5.92 16.61 5.45
N LEU A 108 -6.40 15.78 4.56
CA LEU A 108 -6.00 15.70 3.16
C LEU A 108 -7.23 15.49 2.29
N ALA A 109 -7.36 16.26 1.21
CA ALA A 109 -8.35 16.00 0.17
C ALA A 109 -7.63 15.88 -1.18
N GLY A 110 -8.08 15.00 -2.03
CA GLY A 110 -7.46 14.74 -3.31
C GLY A 110 -8.35 13.94 -4.23
N GLY A 111 -7.79 13.47 -5.33
CA GLY A 111 -8.53 12.65 -6.27
C GLY A 111 -7.74 12.31 -7.53
N ALA A 112 -8.39 11.57 -8.41
CA ALA A 112 -7.83 11.10 -9.66
C ALA A 112 -8.90 11.18 -10.77
N VAL A 113 -8.44 11.40 -11.98
CA VAL A 113 -9.23 11.16 -13.19
C VAL A 113 -9.00 9.72 -13.64
N LYS A 114 -10.03 9.12 -14.25
CA LYS A 114 -9.92 7.75 -14.77
C LYS A 114 -10.56 7.63 -16.14
N ALA A 115 -10.01 6.75 -16.94
CA ALA A 115 -10.57 6.38 -18.24
C ALA A 115 -10.56 4.86 -18.39
N ARG A 116 -11.60 4.32 -19.04
CA ARG A 116 -11.72 2.89 -19.30
C ARG A 116 -12.04 2.65 -20.77
N ILE A 117 -11.34 1.73 -21.38
CA ILE A 117 -11.67 1.15 -22.68
C ILE A 117 -11.66 -0.37 -22.53
N SER A 118 -12.75 -1.02 -22.91
CA SER A 118 -12.92 -2.47 -22.72
C SER A 118 -12.62 -2.87 -21.26
N GLU A 119 -11.64 -3.73 -21.03
CA GLU A 119 -11.21 -4.21 -19.72
C GLU A 119 -9.89 -3.56 -19.23
N THR A 120 -9.50 -2.44 -19.85
CA THR A 120 -8.34 -1.64 -19.41
C THR A 120 -8.80 -0.33 -18.77
N GLU A 121 -8.35 -0.08 -17.55
CA GLU A 121 -8.54 1.17 -16.82
C GLU A 121 -7.20 1.90 -16.66
N ILE A 122 -7.21 3.21 -16.83
CA ILE A 122 -6.08 4.11 -16.55
C ILE A 122 -6.54 5.16 -15.55
N LYS A 123 -5.72 5.44 -14.54
CA LYS A 123 -5.96 6.48 -13.53
C LYS A 123 -4.76 7.42 -13.44
N ALA A 124 -5.02 8.71 -13.16
CA ALA A 124 -3.98 9.70 -12.91
C ALA A 124 -4.41 10.68 -11.81
N GLY A 125 -3.54 10.95 -10.86
CA GLY A 125 -3.78 11.82 -9.70
C GLY A 125 -3.25 11.24 -8.40
N ASP A 126 -3.96 11.48 -7.30
CA ASP A 126 -3.67 10.90 -5.99
C ASP A 126 -4.26 9.48 -5.93
N LEU A 127 -3.41 8.47 -5.92
CA LEU A 127 -3.74 7.06 -6.09
C LEU A 127 -3.25 6.22 -4.91
N ARG A 128 -3.81 5.02 -4.81
CA ARG A 128 -3.41 4.01 -3.83
C ARG A 128 -3.05 2.71 -4.55
N PRO A 129 -1.86 2.65 -5.18
CA PRO A 129 -1.38 1.42 -5.81
C PRO A 129 -1.25 0.31 -4.78
N ASN A 130 -1.51 -0.93 -5.23
CA ASN A 130 -1.37 -2.13 -4.42
C ASN A 130 -0.77 -3.24 -5.29
N SER A 131 0.55 -3.38 -5.20
CA SER A 131 1.32 -4.40 -5.89
C SER A 131 2.33 -5.00 -4.91
N PRO A 132 2.78 -6.24 -5.09
CA PRO A 132 3.81 -6.83 -4.23
C PRO A 132 5.13 -6.06 -4.18
N VAL A 133 5.41 -5.24 -5.21
CA VAL A 133 6.66 -4.48 -5.35
C VAL A 133 6.49 -2.97 -5.20
N PHE A 134 5.26 -2.46 -5.25
CA PHE A 134 4.94 -1.06 -5.01
C PHE A 134 3.53 -0.91 -4.46
N GLY A 135 3.41 -0.35 -3.26
CA GLY A 135 2.11 -0.16 -2.59
C GLY A 135 2.12 1.01 -1.63
N THR A 136 0.94 1.51 -1.31
CA THR A 136 0.72 2.52 -0.28
C THR A 136 0.25 1.87 1.01
N TRP A 137 0.77 2.37 2.14
CA TRP A 137 0.41 1.86 3.47
C TRP A 137 -0.96 2.38 3.93
N ASP A 138 -1.69 1.57 4.68
CA ASP A 138 -3.00 1.92 5.26
C ASP A 138 -3.20 1.29 6.65
N GLY A 139 -2.24 1.51 7.55
CA GLY A 139 -2.24 0.87 8.86
C GLY A 139 -2.62 1.78 10.03
N TYR A 140 -2.72 3.10 9.82
CA TYR A 140 -2.97 4.08 10.88
C TYR A 140 -4.25 4.88 10.64
N LEU A 141 -4.28 6.18 10.99
CA LEU A 141 -5.49 7.01 10.92
C LEU A 141 -5.94 7.31 9.50
N MET A 142 -5.00 7.64 8.62
CA MET A 142 -5.30 7.93 7.21
C MET A 142 -4.40 7.10 6.31
N PRO A 143 -4.85 6.74 5.11
CA PRO A 143 -4.04 6.00 4.14
C PRO A 143 -2.98 6.90 3.50
N GLN A 144 -1.84 6.30 3.12
CA GLN A 144 -0.87 6.93 2.23
C GLN A 144 -1.46 7.05 0.81
N HIS A 145 -0.97 8.04 0.06
CA HIS A 145 -1.27 8.21 -1.35
C HIS A 145 0.02 8.42 -2.14
N ALA A 146 0.03 7.91 -3.37
CA ALA A 146 1.07 8.20 -4.35
C ALA A 146 0.47 9.03 -5.49
N ASN A 147 1.18 10.07 -5.95
CA ASN A 147 0.75 10.92 -7.06
C ASN A 147 1.46 10.50 -8.35
N GLY A 148 0.68 10.20 -9.37
CA GLY A 148 1.19 9.72 -10.65
C GLY A 148 0.10 9.13 -11.53
N GLY A 149 0.45 8.10 -12.29
CA GLY A 149 -0.46 7.38 -13.16
C GLY A 149 -0.30 5.88 -13.04
N MET A 150 -1.41 5.15 -13.13
CA MET A 150 -1.42 3.69 -13.16
C MET A 150 -2.43 3.15 -14.16
N PHE A 151 -2.24 1.91 -14.55
CA PHE A 151 -3.22 1.16 -15.32
C PHE A 151 -3.46 -0.23 -14.72
N SER A 152 -4.62 -0.78 -15.00
CA SER A 152 -4.94 -2.19 -14.82
C SER A 152 -5.63 -2.72 -16.07
N SER A 153 -5.41 -3.98 -16.43
CA SER A 153 -5.97 -4.58 -17.64
C SER A 153 -6.23 -6.07 -17.48
N ASN A 154 -7.41 -6.52 -17.90
CA ASN A 154 -7.82 -7.91 -18.00
C ASN A 154 -8.16 -8.31 -19.44
N GLU A 155 -7.60 -7.61 -20.44
CA GLU A 155 -7.84 -7.86 -21.89
C GLU A 155 -7.36 -9.24 -22.35
N ILE A 156 -6.38 -9.80 -21.67
CA ILE A 156 -5.88 -11.14 -21.95
C ILE A 156 -6.52 -12.11 -20.99
N GLU A 157 -7.17 -13.12 -21.55
CA GLU A 157 -7.85 -14.13 -20.73
C GLU A 157 -6.92 -14.75 -19.68
N ASN A 158 -7.38 -14.84 -18.45
CA ASN A 158 -6.66 -15.35 -17.30
C ASN A 158 -5.41 -14.55 -16.87
N LEU A 159 -5.17 -13.36 -17.43
CA LEU A 159 -4.06 -12.49 -17.06
C LEU A 159 -4.55 -11.15 -16.54
N ALA A 160 -4.31 -10.88 -15.26
CA ALA A 160 -4.49 -9.56 -14.66
C ALA A 160 -3.16 -8.78 -14.69
N LEU A 161 -3.09 -7.70 -15.45
CA LEU A 161 -1.92 -6.83 -15.56
C LEU A 161 -2.12 -5.53 -14.80
N GLN A 162 -1.07 -5.00 -14.21
CA GLN A 162 -1.04 -3.67 -13.61
C GLN A 162 0.35 -3.04 -13.75
N GLY A 163 0.37 -1.71 -13.78
CA GLY A 163 1.61 -0.95 -13.80
C GLY A 163 1.37 0.52 -13.54
N GLY A 164 2.43 1.25 -13.23
CA GLY A 164 2.31 2.69 -12.96
C GLY A 164 3.65 3.39 -12.82
N HIS A 165 3.58 4.72 -12.89
CA HIS A 165 4.66 5.66 -12.67
C HIS A 165 4.23 6.73 -11.68
N PHE A 166 5.04 6.97 -10.65
CA PHE A 166 4.75 7.88 -9.55
C PHE A 166 5.96 8.77 -9.28
N THR A 167 5.71 10.03 -8.91
CA THR A 167 6.76 11.03 -8.71
C THR A 167 6.71 11.70 -7.34
N SER A 168 5.64 11.52 -6.58
CA SER A 168 5.54 12.03 -5.20
C SER A 168 4.51 11.23 -4.40
N GLY A 169 4.48 11.44 -3.09
CA GLY A 169 3.54 10.78 -2.21
C GLY A 169 3.17 11.60 -0.98
N THR A 170 2.12 11.19 -0.30
CA THR A 170 1.70 11.73 0.98
C THR A 170 1.71 10.61 2.02
N ALA A 171 2.49 10.76 3.09
CA ALA A 171 2.49 9.80 4.18
C ALA A 171 1.17 9.86 4.97
N ASP A 172 0.86 8.78 5.68
CA ASP A 172 -0.36 8.60 6.49
C ASP A 172 -0.55 9.63 7.62
N ASN A 173 0.56 10.21 8.10
CA ASN A 173 0.57 11.26 9.10
C ASN A 173 1.08 12.61 8.54
N SER A 174 0.82 12.91 7.28
CA SER A 174 1.27 14.14 6.62
C SER A 174 0.17 14.74 5.75
N THR A 175 0.29 16.04 5.48
CA THR A 175 -0.50 16.76 4.47
C THR A 175 0.36 17.23 3.30
N ASN A 176 1.65 16.86 3.30
CA ASN A 176 2.59 17.23 2.24
C ASN A 176 2.38 16.30 1.03
N ARG A 177 1.93 16.86 -0.09
CA ARG A 177 1.68 16.14 -1.35
C ARG A 177 2.94 15.91 -2.18
N ASP A 178 3.95 16.77 -2.01
CA ASP A 178 5.26 16.69 -2.66
C ASP A 178 6.25 15.91 -1.78
N GLY A 179 5.73 15.04 -0.93
CA GLY A 179 6.52 14.18 -0.07
C GLY A 179 7.20 13.07 -0.86
N ASN A 180 8.10 12.42 -0.19
CA ASN A 180 8.78 11.23 -0.67
C ASN A 180 7.76 10.12 -0.98
N LEU A 181 7.99 9.35 -2.03
CA LEU A 181 7.25 8.11 -2.32
C LEU A 181 7.39 7.05 -1.22
N GLY A 182 8.21 7.35 -0.21
CA GLY A 182 8.32 6.62 1.04
C GLY A 182 8.57 5.14 0.82
N THR A 183 9.82 4.76 0.83
CA THR A 183 10.10 3.36 1.11
C THR A 183 9.74 3.12 2.57
N THR A 184 8.92 2.14 2.86
CA THR A 184 8.53 1.75 4.22
C THR A 184 9.73 1.47 5.12
N TYR A 185 10.91 1.32 4.55
CA TYR A 185 12.15 0.89 5.21
C TYR A 185 13.28 1.92 5.22
N GLY A 186 13.08 3.11 4.68
CA GLY A 186 14.19 4.05 4.57
C GLY A 186 13.77 5.50 4.72
N VAL A 187 14.74 6.30 5.15
CA VAL A 187 14.68 7.77 5.17
C VAL A 187 15.10 8.36 3.83
N THR A 188 15.43 7.50 2.85
CA THR A 188 15.92 7.89 1.54
C THR A 188 14.79 8.46 0.70
N ARG A 189 15.05 9.59 0.10
CA ARG A 189 14.14 10.20 -0.86
C ARG A 189 14.13 9.37 -2.15
N VAL A 190 12.93 9.13 -2.68
CA VAL A 190 12.71 8.51 -3.97
C VAL A 190 12.03 9.53 -4.87
N ASP A 191 12.68 9.96 -5.94
CA ASP A 191 12.16 10.98 -6.83
C ASP A 191 11.14 10.41 -7.82
N SER A 192 11.30 9.15 -8.23
CA SER A 192 10.27 8.45 -9.00
C SER A 192 10.28 6.93 -8.74
N ALA A 193 9.14 6.31 -8.96
CA ALA A 193 9.01 4.85 -8.92
C ALA A 193 8.15 4.37 -10.08
N ASP A 194 8.63 3.32 -10.74
CA ASP A 194 7.93 2.58 -11.78
C ASP A 194 7.63 1.16 -11.31
N TYR A 195 6.46 0.63 -11.63
CA TYR A 195 6.20 -0.79 -11.44
C TYR A 195 5.39 -1.37 -12.60
N LEU A 196 5.57 -2.65 -12.83
CA LEU A 196 4.83 -3.44 -13.81
C LEU A 196 4.75 -4.89 -13.30
N GLY A 197 3.61 -5.51 -13.48
CA GLY A 197 3.47 -6.91 -13.14
C GLY A 197 2.09 -7.45 -13.46
N GLY A 198 1.90 -8.74 -13.20
CA GLY A 198 0.63 -9.39 -13.41
C GLY A 198 0.60 -10.80 -12.88
N ASP A 199 -0.63 -11.28 -12.73
CA ASP A 199 -0.97 -12.60 -12.21
C ASP A 199 -1.67 -13.40 -13.31
N TYR A 200 -1.14 -14.58 -13.62
CA TYR A 200 -1.71 -15.49 -14.59
C TYR A 200 -2.35 -16.70 -13.91
N THR A 201 -3.62 -16.91 -14.16
CA THR A 201 -4.40 -18.03 -13.63
C THR A 201 -4.41 -19.17 -14.64
N PHE A 202 -3.59 -20.19 -14.43
CA PHE A 202 -3.52 -21.37 -15.30
C PHE A 202 -4.76 -22.27 -15.20
N SER A 203 -5.36 -22.29 -14.01
CA SER A 203 -6.59 -23.04 -13.70
C SER A 203 -7.21 -22.47 -12.42
N ASP A 204 -8.41 -22.91 -12.06
CA ASP A 204 -9.08 -22.54 -10.79
C ASP A 204 -8.23 -22.85 -9.54
N SER A 205 -7.19 -23.67 -9.70
CA SER A 205 -6.32 -24.09 -8.59
C SER A 205 -4.88 -23.60 -8.66
N LEU A 206 -4.44 -22.96 -9.76
CA LEU A 206 -3.04 -22.58 -9.96
C LEU A 206 -2.91 -21.16 -10.51
N THR A 207 -2.28 -20.29 -9.74
CA THR A 207 -1.94 -18.90 -10.13
C THR A 207 -0.43 -18.67 -9.96
N PHE A 208 0.15 -17.92 -10.91
CA PHE A 208 1.53 -17.46 -10.88
C PHE A 208 1.57 -15.95 -11.09
N GLY A 209 2.29 -15.25 -10.21
CA GLY A 209 2.54 -13.82 -10.29
C GLY A 209 3.98 -13.49 -10.65
N LEU A 210 4.17 -12.41 -11.41
CA LEU A 210 5.47 -11.83 -11.72
C LEU A 210 5.38 -10.31 -11.74
N HIS A 211 6.18 -9.64 -10.89
CA HIS A 211 6.16 -8.20 -10.74
C HIS A 211 7.59 -7.64 -10.66
N ALA A 212 7.77 -6.43 -11.13
CA ALA A 212 9.02 -5.68 -11.02
C ALA A 212 8.74 -4.22 -10.68
N ALA A 213 9.61 -3.61 -9.89
CA ALA A 213 9.62 -2.17 -9.65
C ALA A 213 11.03 -1.62 -9.73
N LYS A 214 11.12 -0.36 -10.15
CA LYS A 214 12.33 0.46 -10.10
C LYS A 214 12.02 1.67 -9.22
N TYR A 215 12.83 1.90 -8.21
CA TYR A 215 12.88 3.12 -7.42
C TYR A 215 14.15 3.87 -7.85
N GLU A 216 13.99 5.05 -8.45
CA GLU A 216 15.08 5.79 -9.05
C GLU A 216 16.19 6.05 -8.04
N ASP A 217 17.45 5.75 -8.44
CA ASP A 217 18.66 5.89 -7.65
C ASP A 217 18.69 5.15 -6.30
N VAL A 218 17.74 4.22 -6.08
CA VAL A 218 17.62 3.48 -4.82
C VAL A 218 17.76 1.98 -5.07
N TRP A 219 16.77 1.31 -5.71
CA TRP A 219 16.84 -0.12 -6.04
C TRP A 219 15.89 -0.55 -7.15
N ASN A 220 16.21 -1.69 -7.74
CA ASN A 220 15.26 -2.51 -8.51
C ASN A 220 14.76 -3.65 -7.63
N GLN A 221 13.46 -3.95 -7.68
CA GLN A 221 12.85 -5.05 -6.96
C GLN A 221 12.09 -5.94 -7.93
N TYR A 222 12.28 -7.25 -7.79
CA TYR A 222 11.57 -8.29 -8.56
C TYR A 222 10.86 -9.21 -7.59
N TYR A 223 9.68 -9.63 -7.96
CA TYR A 223 8.84 -10.54 -7.20
C TYR A 223 8.27 -11.60 -8.12
N ALA A 224 8.28 -12.86 -7.65
CA ALA A 224 7.54 -13.94 -8.26
C ALA A 224 6.87 -14.78 -7.18
N ASP A 225 5.64 -15.21 -7.45
CA ASP A 225 4.91 -16.08 -6.55
C ASP A 225 4.13 -17.16 -7.29
N LEU A 226 3.77 -18.22 -6.55
CA LEU A 226 2.93 -19.30 -7.03
C LEU A 226 1.99 -19.75 -5.92
N TYR A 227 0.72 -19.81 -6.24
CA TYR A 227 -0.33 -20.39 -5.39
C TYR A 227 -0.92 -21.62 -6.07
N HIS A 228 -0.95 -22.73 -5.33
CA HIS A 228 -1.59 -23.94 -5.83
C HIS A 228 -2.50 -24.56 -4.76
N PHE A 229 -3.76 -24.69 -5.11
CA PHE A 229 -4.77 -25.36 -4.30
C PHE A 229 -4.95 -26.81 -4.77
N TRP A 230 -4.75 -27.76 -3.86
CA TRP A 230 -4.92 -29.20 -4.09
C TRP A 230 -6.18 -29.67 -3.35
N GLY A 231 -7.22 -30.06 -4.06
CA GLY A 231 -8.34 -30.81 -3.51
C GLY A 231 -7.94 -32.28 -3.33
N LEU A 232 -7.72 -32.71 -2.09
CA LEU A 232 -7.28 -34.09 -1.81
C LEU A 232 -8.46 -35.03 -1.58
N SER A 233 -9.56 -34.54 -1.01
CA SER A 233 -10.85 -35.20 -0.84
C SER A 233 -11.96 -34.15 -0.66
N ASP A 234 -13.22 -34.58 -0.45
CA ASP A 234 -14.36 -33.67 -0.26
C ASP A 234 -14.19 -32.71 0.94
N ASP A 235 -13.45 -33.13 1.96
CA ASP A 235 -13.23 -32.40 3.20
C ASP A 235 -11.75 -32.05 3.47
N THR A 236 -10.86 -32.39 2.55
CA THR A 236 -9.40 -32.20 2.74
C THR A 236 -8.79 -31.46 1.56
N SER A 237 -8.05 -30.39 1.86
CA SER A 237 -7.33 -29.61 0.86
C SER A 237 -5.94 -29.19 1.38
N LEU A 238 -5.03 -28.96 0.44
CA LEU A 238 -3.70 -28.40 0.71
C LEU A 238 -3.51 -27.15 -0.14
N LEU A 239 -3.20 -26.02 0.50
CA LEU A 239 -2.73 -24.82 -0.18
C LEU A 239 -1.21 -24.76 -0.11
N THR A 240 -0.57 -24.62 -1.26
CA THR A 240 0.86 -24.34 -1.41
C THR A 240 1.03 -22.89 -1.83
N SER A 241 1.87 -22.13 -1.10
CA SER A 241 2.23 -20.77 -1.42
C SER A 241 3.75 -20.64 -1.44
N LEU A 242 4.30 -20.19 -2.56
CA LEU A 242 5.73 -19.92 -2.74
C LEU A 242 5.88 -18.46 -3.13
N ALA A 243 6.91 -17.76 -2.62
CA ALA A 243 7.24 -16.43 -3.06
C ALA A 243 8.76 -16.20 -3.04
N TRP A 244 9.21 -15.38 -3.95
CA TRP A 244 10.60 -14.93 -4.08
C TRP A 244 10.66 -13.45 -4.33
N TYR A 245 11.56 -12.77 -3.60
CA TYR A 245 11.96 -11.39 -3.83
C TYR A 245 13.44 -11.31 -4.15
N LYS A 246 13.79 -10.48 -5.12
CA LYS A 246 15.15 -9.99 -5.37
C LYS A 246 15.12 -8.48 -5.30
N THR A 247 16.00 -7.89 -4.47
CA THR A 247 16.20 -6.44 -4.43
C THR A 247 17.68 -6.18 -4.63
N ALA A 248 18.01 -5.27 -5.55
CA ALA A 248 19.38 -4.83 -5.83
C ALA A 248 19.40 -3.32 -6.01
N ASP A 249 20.40 -2.66 -5.45
CA ASP A 249 20.63 -1.24 -5.63
C ASP A 249 20.76 -0.86 -7.11
N THR A 250 20.53 0.41 -7.41
CA THR A 250 20.65 0.98 -8.75
C THR A 250 20.94 2.48 -8.69
N GLY A 251 21.54 3.01 -9.74
CA GLY A 251 21.90 4.43 -9.84
C GLY A 251 22.91 4.83 -8.76
N ASP A 252 22.61 5.90 -8.03
CA ASP A 252 23.48 6.43 -6.99
C ASP A 252 23.43 5.62 -5.66
N ALA A 253 22.60 4.58 -5.59
CA ALA A 253 22.43 3.71 -4.43
C ALA A 253 22.15 4.49 -3.13
N ASP A 254 21.23 5.44 -3.17
CA ASP A 254 20.94 6.38 -2.08
C ASP A 254 20.53 5.72 -0.76
N ALA A 255 20.10 4.46 -0.78
CA ALA A 255 19.82 3.67 0.41
C ALA A 255 21.01 2.77 0.84
N GLY A 256 22.16 2.90 0.17
CA GLY A 256 23.35 2.06 0.35
C GLY A 256 23.35 0.84 -0.55
N ASP A 257 24.44 0.06 -0.47
CA ASP A 257 24.59 -1.18 -1.22
C ASP A 257 23.54 -2.20 -0.77
N ILE A 258 22.74 -2.68 -1.71
CA ILE A 258 21.67 -3.65 -1.45
C ILE A 258 21.76 -4.78 -2.48
N ASP A 259 21.91 -6.01 -2.01
CA ASP A 259 21.80 -7.22 -2.82
C ASP A 259 21.15 -8.33 -2.02
N THR A 260 19.82 -8.36 -1.96
CA THR A 260 19.07 -9.30 -1.15
C THR A 260 18.22 -10.26 -1.98
N ASN A 261 18.11 -11.49 -1.49
CA ASN A 261 17.15 -12.49 -1.97
C ASN A 261 16.33 -13.00 -0.79
N ALA A 262 15.01 -12.95 -0.90
CA ALA A 262 14.10 -13.52 0.08
C ALA A 262 13.28 -14.64 -0.55
N TYR A 263 13.19 -15.76 0.12
CA TYR A 263 12.37 -16.90 -0.30
C TYR A 263 11.41 -17.25 0.82
N SER A 264 10.15 -17.47 0.47
CA SER A 264 9.16 -17.99 1.41
C SER A 264 8.39 -19.16 0.82
N ALA A 265 8.03 -20.10 1.67
CA ALA A 265 7.18 -21.22 1.34
C ALA A 265 6.20 -21.47 2.48
N ALA A 266 4.94 -21.68 2.17
CA ALA A 266 3.93 -22.06 3.13
C ALA A 266 3.08 -23.22 2.58
N LEU A 267 2.72 -24.15 3.48
CA LEU A 267 1.82 -25.27 3.24
C LEU A 267 0.71 -25.20 4.29
N ALA A 268 -0.54 -25.06 3.86
CA ALA A 268 -1.70 -25.07 4.74
C ALA A 268 -2.59 -26.28 4.41
N LEU A 269 -2.58 -27.28 5.28
CA LEU A 269 -3.44 -28.45 5.20
C LEU A 269 -4.73 -28.19 5.97
N THR A 270 -5.85 -28.26 5.28
CA THR A 270 -7.18 -28.14 5.86
C THR A 270 -7.89 -29.48 5.82
N HIS A 271 -8.49 -29.91 6.94
CA HIS A 271 -9.38 -31.06 7.05
C HIS A 271 -10.61 -30.69 7.88
N GLY A 272 -11.79 -30.68 7.27
CA GLY A 272 -13.02 -30.21 7.88
C GLY A 272 -12.89 -28.75 8.33
N ALA A 273 -13.06 -28.49 9.63
CA ALA A 273 -12.95 -27.16 10.22
C ALA A 273 -11.53 -26.81 10.73
N HIS A 274 -10.54 -27.65 10.53
CA HIS A 274 -9.20 -27.49 11.07
C HIS A 274 -8.18 -27.20 9.97
N THR A 275 -7.31 -26.20 10.19
CA THR A 275 -6.19 -25.90 9.29
C THR A 275 -4.89 -25.89 10.09
N VAL A 276 -3.88 -26.59 9.57
CA VAL A 276 -2.51 -26.55 10.06
C VAL A 276 -1.63 -25.94 8.99
N THR A 277 -0.91 -24.89 9.36
CA THR A 277 0.00 -24.19 8.44
C THR A 277 1.44 -24.37 8.90
N PHE A 278 2.30 -24.79 7.97
CA PHE A 278 3.74 -24.76 8.10
C PHE A 278 4.28 -23.69 7.14
N ALA A 279 5.09 -22.74 7.66
CA ALA A 279 5.69 -21.69 6.86
C ALA A 279 7.18 -21.54 7.20
N HIS A 280 7.97 -21.27 6.16
CA HIS A 280 9.39 -20.98 6.26
C HIS A 280 9.76 -19.79 5.38
N GLN A 281 10.58 -18.89 5.92
CA GLN A 281 11.16 -17.78 5.17
C GLN A 281 12.65 -17.69 5.41
N LYS A 282 13.40 -17.35 4.37
CA LYS A 282 14.83 -17.07 4.45
C LYS A 282 15.15 -15.83 3.63
N VAL A 283 15.89 -14.91 4.25
CA VAL A 283 16.47 -13.73 3.60
C VAL A 283 17.99 -13.93 3.58
N ASN A 284 18.60 -13.76 2.40
CA ASN A 284 20.04 -13.79 2.20
C ASN A 284 20.43 -12.49 1.47
N GLY A 285 21.60 -11.96 1.79
CA GLY A 285 22.15 -10.77 1.16
C GLY A 285 22.85 -9.89 2.17
N ASP A 286 23.50 -8.87 1.67
CA ASP A 286 24.17 -7.81 2.42
C ASP A 286 23.22 -6.62 2.61
#